data_08a27d7dcb1e070512908b5e017cf432
#
_entry.id   08a27d7dcb1e070512908b5e017cf432
#
_cell.length_a   1.000
_cell.length_b   1.000
_cell.length_c   1.000
_cell.angle_alpha   90.00
_cell.angle_beta   90.00
_cell.angle_gamma   90.00
#
_symmetry.space_group_name_H-M   'P 1'
#
loop_
_entity.id
_entity.type
_entity.pdbx_description
1 polymer ?
#
loop_
_entity_poly.entity_id
_entity_poly.type
_entity_poly.pdbx_seq_one_letter_code
_entity_poly.pdbx_strand_id
1 'polypeptide(L)'
;MLDKVNRHNVSLLSGLFRERADLNRNYLFELDSTCLLQNFYLEAGIVMPGLQVANDPEGAKLHWGWEAPTCQLRGHFLGHWLSAAAAYCASNEDIELKAKLDKIISELARCQKLNGGEW
;
A
#
# COMPACT_ATOMS: atom_id res chain seq x y z
N MET A 1 24.85 20.51 -18.36
CA MET A 1 23.57 19.74 -18.19
C MET A 1 23.79 18.78 -17.04
N LEU A 2 22.90 18.76 -16.04
CA LEU A 2 22.99 17.83 -14.93
C LEU A 2 22.26 16.54 -15.34
N ASP A 3 22.97 15.45 -15.47
CA ASP A 3 22.38 14.14 -15.75
C ASP A 3 21.65 13.63 -14.50
N LYS A 4 20.41 13.12 -14.68
CA LYS A 4 19.69 12.48 -13.59
C LYS A 4 20.38 11.16 -13.22
N VAL A 5 20.81 11.04 -11.98
CA VAL A 5 21.32 9.78 -11.46
C VAL A 5 20.14 8.79 -11.33
N ASN A 6 20.32 7.59 -11.89
CA ASN A 6 19.33 6.53 -11.74
C ASN A 6 19.27 6.08 -10.27
N ARG A 7 18.06 5.95 -9.70
CA ARG A 7 17.85 5.52 -8.31
C ARG A 7 18.51 4.17 -7.99
N HIS A 8 18.59 3.27 -8.97
CA HIS A 8 19.29 1.99 -8.81
C HIS A 8 20.80 2.12 -8.55
N ASN A 9 21.37 3.28 -8.87
CA ASN A 9 22.80 3.56 -8.69
C ASN A 9 23.09 4.35 -7.41
N VAL A 10 22.08 4.54 -6.56
CA VAL A 10 22.21 5.29 -5.30
C VAL A 10 21.85 4.37 -4.14
N SER A 11 22.76 4.23 -3.21
CA SER A 11 22.53 3.50 -1.96
C SER A 11 22.83 4.37 -0.74
N LEU A 12 22.03 4.22 0.30
CA LEU A 12 22.29 4.85 1.57
C LEU A 12 23.36 4.06 2.34
N LEU A 13 24.38 4.76 2.78
CA LEU A 13 25.37 4.21 3.69
C LEU A 13 24.79 4.13 5.13
N SER A 14 25.48 3.38 6.00
CA SER A 14 25.11 3.30 7.43
C SER A 14 25.06 4.69 8.08
N GLY A 15 24.04 4.93 8.90
CA GLY A 15 23.81 6.19 9.60
C GLY A 15 22.34 6.57 9.65
N LEU A 16 22.05 7.78 10.11
CA LEU A 16 20.69 8.27 10.39
C LEU A 16 19.73 8.08 9.20
N PHE A 17 20.14 8.40 7.99
CA PHE A 17 19.26 8.31 6.82
C PHE A 17 18.92 6.85 6.47
N ARG A 18 19.88 5.95 6.63
CA ARG A 18 19.64 4.51 6.45
C ARG A 18 18.69 3.99 7.52
N GLU A 19 18.89 4.32 8.76
CA GLU A 19 18.02 3.94 9.88
C GLU A 19 16.58 4.42 9.66
N ARG A 20 16.39 5.67 9.19
CA ARG A 20 15.06 6.21 8.87
C ARG A 20 14.42 5.51 7.68
N ALA A 21 15.19 5.17 6.66
CA ALA A 21 14.69 4.41 5.51
C ALA A 21 14.24 3.00 5.92
N ASP A 22 14.99 2.33 6.79
CA ASP A 22 14.65 1.00 7.29
C ASP A 22 13.41 1.02 8.20
N LEU A 23 13.26 2.05 9.05
CA LEU A 23 12.04 2.27 9.84
C LEU A 23 10.83 2.50 8.93
N ASN A 24 10.97 3.31 7.89
CA ASN A 24 9.89 3.52 6.92
C ASN A 24 9.55 2.25 6.16
N ARG A 25 10.55 1.46 5.76
CA ARG A 25 10.33 0.13 5.15
C ARG A 25 9.50 -0.78 6.05
N ASN A 26 9.85 -0.86 7.33
CA ASN A 26 9.13 -1.67 8.29
C ASN A 26 7.68 -1.21 8.45
N TYR A 27 7.46 0.10 8.57
CA TYR A 27 6.12 0.67 8.57
C TYR A 27 5.30 0.29 7.33
N LEU A 28 5.88 0.43 6.13
CA LEU A 28 5.20 0.03 4.89
C LEU A 28 4.87 -1.47 4.86
N PHE A 29 5.77 -2.29 5.40
CA PHE A 29 5.59 -3.74 5.42
C PHE A 29 4.54 -4.19 6.46
N GLU A 30 4.45 -3.53 7.61
CA GLU A 30 3.52 -3.86 8.70
C GLU A 30 2.07 -3.51 8.39
N LEU A 31 1.81 -2.51 7.55
CA LEU A 31 0.44 -2.13 7.19
C LEU A 31 -0.30 -3.31 6.55
N ASP A 32 -1.49 -3.61 7.06
CA ASP A 32 -2.29 -4.73 6.57
C ASP A 32 -2.77 -4.51 5.13
N SER A 33 -2.54 -5.49 4.26
CA SER A 33 -2.90 -5.41 2.84
C SER A 33 -4.41 -5.32 2.61
N THR A 34 -5.21 -5.95 3.47
CA THR A 34 -6.68 -5.89 3.37
C THR A 34 -7.19 -4.50 3.72
N CYS A 35 -6.59 -3.88 4.74
CA CYS A 35 -6.91 -2.50 5.11
C CYS A 35 -6.49 -1.49 4.04
N LEU A 36 -5.33 -1.70 3.41
CA LEU A 36 -4.89 -0.87 2.28
C LEU A 36 -5.85 -0.97 1.08
N LEU A 37 -6.42 -2.15 0.84
CA LEU A 37 -7.32 -2.44 -0.27
C LEU A 37 -8.81 -2.26 0.07
N GLN A 38 -9.16 -1.90 1.30
CA GLN A 38 -10.52 -1.92 1.83
C GLN A 38 -11.55 -1.22 0.92
N ASN A 39 -11.24 -0.04 0.42
CA ASN A 39 -12.17 0.73 -0.39
C ASN A 39 -12.33 0.16 -1.80
N PHE A 40 -11.27 -0.42 -2.35
CA PHE A 40 -11.31 -1.10 -3.66
C PHE A 40 -12.09 -2.41 -3.57
N TYR A 41 -11.96 -3.15 -2.48
CA TYR A 41 -12.77 -4.34 -2.24
C TYR A 41 -14.25 -4.00 -2.10
N LEU A 42 -14.59 -2.94 -1.37
CA LEU A 42 -15.97 -2.48 -1.22
C LEU A 42 -16.58 -2.11 -2.56
N GLU A 43 -15.89 -1.33 -3.38
CA GLU A 43 -16.38 -0.95 -4.72
C GLU A 43 -16.53 -2.16 -5.66
N ALA A 44 -15.64 -3.14 -5.56
CA ALA A 44 -15.71 -4.38 -6.34
C ALA A 44 -16.74 -5.40 -5.81
N GLY A 45 -17.46 -5.09 -4.73
CA GLY A 45 -18.42 -6.00 -4.12
C GLY A 45 -17.78 -7.22 -3.45
N ILE A 46 -16.50 -7.14 -3.08
CA ILE A 46 -15.77 -8.21 -2.41
C ILE A 46 -16.02 -8.11 -0.91
N VAL A 47 -16.59 -9.17 -0.34
CA VAL A 47 -16.69 -9.31 1.12
C VAL A 47 -15.32 -9.62 1.69
N MET A 48 -14.76 -8.69 2.45
CA MET A 48 -13.47 -8.89 3.09
C MET A 48 -13.60 -9.80 4.30
N PRO A 49 -12.73 -10.81 4.44
CA PRO A 49 -12.63 -11.59 5.66
C PRO A 49 -12.31 -10.66 6.84
N GLY A 50 -13.08 -10.74 7.91
CA GLY A 50 -12.88 -9.91 9.10
C GLY A 50 -13.64 -8.57 9.09
N LEU A 51 -14.35 -8.23 8.02
CA LEU A 51 -15.26 -7.07 8.00
C LEU A 51 -16.59 -7.40 8.70
N GLN A 52 -16.55 -7.92 9.88
CA GLN A 52 -17.74 -8.04 10.73
C GLN A 52 -17.95 -6.71 11.46
N VAL A 53 -18.58 -5.82 10.76
CA VAL A 53 -18.54 -4.36 11.00
C VAL A 53 -19.40 -3.90 12.16
N ALA A 54 -20.34 -4.66 12.66
CA ALA A 54 -21.37 -4.00 13.46
C ALA A 54 -21.07 -3.89 14.96
N ASN A 55 -20.32 -4.83 15.56
CA ASN A 55 -20.24 -4.87 17.02
C ASN A 55 -18.88 -5.29 17.62
N ASP A 56 -17.82 -5.33 16.82
CA ASP A 56 -16.49 -5.67 17.31
C ASP A 56 -15.51 -4.50 17.14
N PRO A 57 -15.30 -3.69 18.17
CA PRO A 57 -14.34 -2.58 18.12
C PRO A 57 -12.88 -3.06 17.97
N GLU A 58 -12.59 -4.34 18.19
CA GLU A 58 -11.24 -4.90 18.06
C GLU A 58 -11.03 -5.69 16.76
N GLY A 59 -12.11 -6.11 16.08
CA GLY A 59 -12.05 -7.05 14.94
C GLY A 59 -11.82 -6.41 13.57
N ALA A 60 -12.24 -5.18 13.38
CA ALA A 60 -12.10 -4.50 12.08
C ALA A 60 -11.09 -3.36 12.19
N LYS A 61 -9.82 -3.66 11.99
CA LYS A 61 -8.74 -2.66 11.90
C LYS A 61 -8.77 -1.93 10.56
N LEU A 62 -9.94 -1.41 10.17
CA LEU A 62 -10.05 -0.60 8.97
C LEU A 62 -9.33 0.73 9.14
N HIS A 63 -8.80 1.25 8.05
CA HIS A 63 -8.36 2.62 8.00
C HIS A 63 -9.57 3.57 8.06
N TRP A 64 -9.51 4.55 8.94
CA TRP A 64 -10.55 5.57 9.13
C TRP A 64 -10.06 6.95 8.68
N GLY A 65 -10.81 7.97 9.00
CA GLY A 65 -10.50 9.34 8.57
C GLY A 65 -10.68 9.50 7.06
N TRP A 66 -9.65 9.90 6.35
CA TRP A 66 -9.71 10.10 4.90
C TRP A 66 -9.90 8.79 4.11
N GLU A 67 -9.58 7.66 4.71
CA GLU A 67 -9.81 6.34 4.12
C GLU A 67 -11.14 5.70 4.55
N ALA A 68 -11.94 6.39 5.35
CA ALA A 68 -13.27 5.91 5.71
C ALA A 68 -14.12 5.66 4.44
N PRO A 69 -14.92 4.59 4.40
CA PRO A 69 -15.72 4.24 3.21
C PRO A 69 -16.66 5.35 2.72
N THR A 70 -17.04 6.27 3.60
CA THR A 70 -17.89 7.43 3.30
C THR A 70 -17.13 8.69 2.91
N CYS A 71 -15.79 8.68 2.96
CA CYS A 71 -14.97 9.83 2.62
C CYS A 71 -14.76 9.93 1.11
N GLN A 72 -14.83 11.15 0.58
CA GLN A 72 -14.57 11.41 -0.85
C GLN A 72 -13.12 11.15 -1.26
N LEU A 73 -12.19 11.18 -0.31
CA LEU A 73 -10.76 10.96 -0.53
C LEU A 73 -10.33 9.49 -0.35
N ARG A 74 -11.29 8.59 -0.11
CA ARG A 74 -10.98 7.17 0.09
C ARG A 74 -10.19 6.57 -1.08
N GLY A 75 -9.25 5.68 -0.76
CA GLY A 75 -8.34 5.07 -1.73
C GLY A 75 -7.06 5.87 -2.01
N HIS A 76 -7.01 7.12 -1.58
CA HIS A 76 -5.88 8.02 -1.74
C HIS A 76 -4.60 7.50 -1.07
N PHE A 77 -4.71 7.00 0.16
CA PHE A 77 -3.57 6.53 0.93
C PHE A 77 -2.85 5.35 0.25
N LEU A 78 -3.58 4.45 -0.39
CA LEU A 78 -2.98 3.34 -1.14
C LEU A 78 -2.07 3.83 -2.27
N GLY A 79 -2.43 4.90 -2.97
CA GLY A 79 -1.57 5.51 -3.99
C GLY A 79 -0.23 5.99 -3.43
N HIS A 80 -0.24 6.60 -2.26
CA HIS A 80 0.99 7.00 -1.57
C HIS A 80 1.80 5.79 -1.12
N TRP A 81 1.14 4.77 -0.57
CA TRP A 81 1.80 3.53 -0.17
C TRP A 81 2.50 2.85 -1.36
N LEU A 82 1.80 2.71 -2.49
CA LEU A 82 2.37 2.13 -3.72
C LEU A 82 3.60 2.89 -4.21
N SER A 83 3.52 4.22 -4.21
CA SER A 83 4.63 5.07 -4.62
C SER A 83 5.84 4.93 -3.70
N ALA A 84 5.61 4.89 -2.38
CA ALA A 84 6.67 4.74 -1.40
C ALA A 84 7.32 3.34 -1.46
N ALA A 85 6.51 2.27 -1.53
CA ALA A 85 7.00 0.90 -1.64
C ALA A 85 7.80 0.68 -2.95
N ALA A 86 7.28 1.17 -4.07
CA ALA A 86 7.97 1.08 -5.35
C ALA A 86 9.30 1.86 -5.34
N ALA A 87 9.33 3.06 -4.76
CA ALA A 87 10.55 3.86 -4.64
C ALA A 87 11.59 3.18 -3.76
N TYR A 88 11.18 2.54 -2.66
CA TYR A 88 12.09 1.79 -1.81
C TYR A 88 12.65 0.57 -2.54
N CYS A 89 11.81 -0.25 -3.17
CA CYS A 89 12.22 -1.42 -3.94
C CYS A 89 13.11 -1.06 -5.14
N ALA A 90 12.95 0.11 -5.74
CA ALA A 90 13.80 0.58 -6.82
C ALA A 90 15.26 0.86 -6.40
N SER A 91 15.50 1.14 -5.12
CA SER A 91 16.82 1.46 -4.59
C SER A 91 17.38 0.35 -3.70
N ASN A 92 16.57 -0.66 -3.37
CA ASN A 92 16.94 -1.75 -2.46
C ASN A 92 16.36 -3.06 -2.99
N GLU A 93 17.14 -4.13 -2.93
CA GLU A 93 16.69 -5.47 -3.28
C GLU A 93 15.88 -6.08 -2.11
N ASP A 94 14.65 -5.61 -1.92
CA ASP A 94 13.73 -6.08 -0.88
C ASP A 94 12.69 -7.03 -1.48
N ILE A 95 12.97 -8.31 -1.40
CA ILE A 95 12.12 -9.37 -1.98
C ILE A 95 10.76 -9.43 -1.29
N GLU A 96 10.70 -9.26 0.04
CA GLU A 96 9.46 -9.35 0.83
C GLU A 96 8.53 -8.18 0.55
N LEU A 97 9.05 -6.94 0.59
CA LEU A 97 8.27 -5.75 0.29
C LEU A 97 7.81 -5.76 -1.17
N LYS A 98 8.67 -6.21 -2.09
CA LYS A 98 8.31 -6.37 -3.50
C LYS A 98 7.19 -7.39 -3.69
N ALA A 99 7.24 -8.54 -3.03
CA ALA A 99 6.18 -9.55 -3.11
C ALA A 99 4.84 -9.00 -2.58
N LYS A 100 4.87 -8.22 -1.50
CA LYS A 100 3.68 -7.54 -0.98
C LYS A 100 3.14 -6.50 -1.98
N LEU A 101 4.00 -5.71 -2.59
CA LEU A 101 3.65 -4.73 -3.62
C LEU A 101 2.98 -5.42 -4.83
N ASP A 102 3.59 -6.48 -5.35
CA ASP A 102 3.07 -7.25 -6.48
C ASP A 102 1.70 -7.87 -6.16
N LYS A 103 1.52 -8.38 -4.94
CA LYS A 103 0.22 -8.89 -4.46
C LYS A 103 -0.85 -7.81 -4.45
N ILE A 104 -0.55 -6.63 -3.93
CA ILE A 104 -1.51 -5.51 -3.87
C ILE A 104 -1.88 -5.07 -5.29
N ILE A 105 -0.93 -4.98 -6.21
CA ILE A 105 -1.20 -4.64 -7.61
C ILE A 105 -2.10 -5.70 -8.27
N SER A 106 -1.86 -6.97 -8.01
CA SER A 106 -2.70 -8.07 -8.52
C SER A 106 -4.13 -8.00 -7.99
N GLU A 107 -4.31 -7.64 -6.72
CA GLU A 107 -5.65 -7.46 -6.13
C GLU A 107 -6.36 -6.23 -6.70
N LEU A 108 -5.66 -5.13 -6.94
CA LEU A 108 -6.24 -3.96 -7.64
C LEU A 108 -6.72 -4.35 -9.05
N ALA A 109 -5.89 -5.07 -9.81
CA ALA A 109 -6.28 -5.55 -11.13
C ALA A 109 -7.51 -6.48 -11.07
N ARG A 110 -7.61 -7.32 -10.03
CA ARG A 110 -8.79 -8.16 -9.78
C ARG A 110 -10.04 -7.30 -9.50
N CYS A 111 -9.93 -6.30 -8.65
CA CYS A 111 -11.01 -5.37 -8.36
C CYS A 111 -11.47 -4.62 -9.63
N GLN A 112 -10.54 -4.09 -10.41
CA GLN A 112 -10.82 -3.41 -11.66
C GLN A 112 -11.59 -4.31 -12.63
N LYS A 113 -11.16 -5.56 -12.78
CA LYS A 113 -11.84 -6.53 -13.63
C LYS A 113 -13.28 -6.81 -13.18
N LEU A 114 -13.53 -6.91 -11.86
CA LEU A 114 -14.86 -7.11 -11.30
C LEU A 114 -15.76 -5.89 -11.51
N ASN A 115 -15.20 -4.70 -11.55
CA ASN A 115 -15.91 -3.45 -11.87
C ASN A 115 -16.07 -3.20 -13.39
N GLY A 116 -15.90 -4.20 -14.24
CA GLY A 116 -16.08 -4.07 -15.68
C GLY A 116 -14.87 -3.49 -16.43
N GLY A 117 -13.73 -3.36 -15.77
CA GLY A 117 -12.49 -2.85 -16.36
C GLY A 117 -12.33 -1.33 -16.29
N GLU A 118 -13.29 -0.62 -15.70
CA GLU A 118 -13.27 0.84 -15.52
C GLU A 118 -12.99 1.21 -14.06
N TRP A 119 -12.37 2.38 -13.88
CA TRP A 119 -12.13 3.05 -12.59
C TRP A 119 -12.47 4.52 -12.73
#